data_4c845b3bb15aa15601f75df72524c874
#
_entry.id   4c845b3bb15aa15601f75df72524c874
#
_cell.length_a   1.000
_cell.length_b   1.000
_cell.length_c   1.000
_cell.angle_alpha   90.00
_cell.angle_beta   90.00
_cell.angle_gamma   90.00
#
_symmetry.space_group_name_H-M   'P 1'
#
loop_
_entity.id
_entity.type
_entity.pdbx_description
1 polymer ?
#
loop_
_entity_poly.entity_id
_entity_poly.type
_entity_poly.pdbx_seq_one_letter_code
_entity_poly.pdbx_strand_id
1 'polypeptide(L)'
;MREMSMSPYITRASERGMGVADIESRCVPFDFSVHNRSSETIHIEPTRVIIVEGILIFENEQLRNLMDIRIFVDTDADVRLCRRIKRDVNKRGRTLESVIEQYQTTVKPMHEKYVEPSKKYANIVVPEGGKNLVALDMIMGQIQRHLNCEEIACNTKA
;
A
#
# COMPACT_ATOMS: atom_id res chain seq x y z
N MET A 1 4.04 -15.72 -18.27
CA MET A 1 4.32 -15.08 -16.96
C MET A 1 3.62 -13.74 -16.99
N ARG A 2 2.40 -13.63 -16.41
CA ARG A 2 1.65 -12.38 -16.42
C ARG A 2 2.11 -11.57 -15.22
N GLU A 3 2.69 -10.41 -15.47
CA GLU A 3 3.07 -9.45 -14.45
C GLU A 3 1.86 -9.09 -13.59
N MET A 4 1.98 -9.31 -12.28
CA MET A 4 1.04 -8.74 -11.33
C MET A 4 1.28 -7.23 -11.31
N SER A 5 0.30 -6.49 -11.83
CA SER A 5 0.33 -5.04 -11.85
C SER A 5 0.51 -4.49 -10.43
N MET A 6 1.67 -3.92 -10.17
CA MET A 6 1.91 -3.06 -9.02
C MET A 6 1.30 -1.70 -9.32
N SER A 7 0.40 -1.25 -8.47
CA SER A 7 -0.03 0.15 -8.48
C SER A 7 1.15 1.01 -8.00
N PRO A 8 1.60 1.98 -8.76
CA PRO A 8 2.77 2.77 -8.42
C PRO A 8 2.37 4.07 -7.73
N TYR A 9 2.38 4.09 -6.41
CA TYR A 9 2.32 5.33 -5.66
C TYR A 9 3.55 5.42 -4.78
N ILE A 10 4.45 6.33 -5.10
CA ILE A 10 5.64 6.61 -4.28
C ILE A 10 5.82 8.10 -4.19
N THR A 11 5.86 8.64 -3.00
CA THR A 11 6.50 9.92 -2.76
C THR A 11 7.05 10.00 -1.34
N ARG A 12 8.17 10.66 -1.20
CA ARG A 12 8.92 10.84 0.03
C ARG A 12 8.69 12.23 0.59
N ALA A 13 8.44 12.31 1.89
CA ALA A 13 8.74 13.48 2.68
C ALA A 13 9.80 13.07 3.72
N SER A 14 11.07 13.46 3.54
CA SER A 14 12.11 13.23 4.51
C SER A 14 13.09 14.40 4.51
N GLU A 15 13.36 14.94 5.68
CA GLU A 15 14.26 16.08 5.98
C GLU A 15 15.74 15.79 5.79
N ARG A 16 16.16 14.90 4.92
CA ARG A 16 17.59 14.72 4.60
C ARG A 16 17.98 15.44 3.32
N GLY A 17 17.96 16.77 3.34
CA GLY A 17 18.83 17.60 2.47
C GLY A 17 18.56 17.61 0.97
N MET A 18 17.43 17.06 0.48
CA MET A 18 16.96 17.26 -0.88
C MET A 18 15.67 18.05 -0.84
N GLY A 19 15.66 19.20 -1.51
CA GLY A 19 14.50 20.08 -1.55
C GLY A 19 13.27 19.36 -2.10
N VAL A 20 12.12 19.66 -1.53
CA VAL A 20 10.80 19.15 -1.91
C VAL A 20 10.45 19.44 -3.39
N ALA A 21 11.23 20.27 -4.05
CA ALA A 21 11.00 20.74 -5.43
C ALA A 21 11.33 19.72 -6.55
N ASP A 22 12.05 18.62 -6.25
CA ASP A 22 12.58 17.74 -7.30
C ASP A 22 11.81 16.43 -7.51
N ILE A 23 10.67 16.23 -6.86
CA ILE A 23 9.89 15.01 -7.02
C ILE A 23 8.63 15.28 -7.85
N GLU A 24 8.80 15.33 -9.15
CA GLU A 24 7.67 15.12 -10.07
C GLU A 24 7.17 13.68 -9.94
N SER A 25 6.18 13.46 -9.10
CA SER A 25 5.57 12.16 -8.95
C SER A 25 4.50 11.99 -10.01
N ARG A 26 4.80 11.21 -11.03
CA ARG A 26 3.84 10.81 -12.06
C ARG A 26 3.25 9.47 -11.71
N CYS A 27 1.96 9.43 -11.45
CA CYS A 27 1.21 8.20 -11.31
C CYS A 27 0.61 7.80 -12.66
N VAL A 28 0.79 6.56 -13.06
CA VAL A 28 0.15 5.98 -14.24
C VAL A 28 -1.00 5.11 -13.78
N PRO A 29 -2.27 5.52 -14.00
CA PRO A 29 -3.41 4.69 -13.66
C PRO A 29 -3.38 3.35 -14.38
N PHE A 30 -3.95 2.33 -13.75
CA PHE A 30 -4.13 1.03 -14.37
C PHE A 30 -5.54 0.92 -14.95
N ASP A 31 -5.62 0.69 -16.26
CA ASP A 31 -6.88 0.43 -16.93
C ASP A 31 -7.24 -1.05 -16.82
N PHE A 32 -8.24 -1.35 -16.00
CA PHE A 32 -8.72 -2.71 -15.77
C PHE A 32 -9.47 -3.31 -16.97
N SER A 33 -9.92 -2.50 -17.92
CA SER A 33 -10.64 -2.97 -19.10
C SER A 33 -9.68 -3.65 -20.10
N VAL A 34 -8.50 -3.09 -20.27
CA VAL A 34 -7.45 -3.60 -21.17
C VAL A 34 -6.32 -4.33 -20.43
N HIS A 35 -6.39 -4.43 -19.10
CA HIS A 35 -5.38 -5.06 -18.24
C HIS A 35 -3.97 -4.49 -18.45
N ASN A 36 -3.87 -3.17 -18.64
CA ASN A 36 -2.62 -2.48 -18.89
C ASN A 36 -2.57 -1.12 -18.17
N ARG A 37 -1.40 -0.50 -18.18
CA ARG A 37 -1.24 0.88 -17.71
C ARG A 37 -1.89 1.83 -18.70
N SER A 38 -2.56 2.85 -18.19
CA SER A 38 -3.04 3.97 -19.01
C SER A 38 -1.89 4.71 -19.67
N SER A 39 -2.15 5.35 -20.79
CA SER A 39 -1.22 6.32 -21.38
C SER A 39 -1.23 7.67 -20.66
N GLU A 40 -2.25 7.90 -19.82
CA GLU A 40 -2.38 9.13 -19.05
C GLU A 40 -1.53 9.06 -17.78
N THR A 41 -0.97 10.18 -17.38
CA THR A 41 -0.25 10.34 -16.13
C THR A 41 -0.98 11.33 -15.24
N ILE A 42 -1.13 11.00 -13.97
CA ILE A 42 -1.67 11.91 -12.97
C ILE A 42 -0.48 12.55 -12.25
N HIS A 43 -0.43 13.87 -12.25
CA HIS A 43 0.51 14.61 -11.44
C HIS A 43 0.04 14.61 -9.98
N ILE A 44 0.94 14.23 -9.06
CA ILE A 44 0.66 14.23 -7.63
C ILE A 44 1.55 15.27 -6.98
N GLU A 45 0.93 16.26 -6.36
CA GLU A 45 1.66 17.25 -5.60
C GLU A 45 2.19 16.64 -4.28
N PRO A 46 3.39 17.05 -3.85
CA PRO A 46 3.95 16.60 -2.58
C PRO A 46 3.05 17.00 -1.42
N THR A 47 2.78 16.07 -0.52
CA THR A 47 2.01 16.29 0.71
C THR A 47 2.84 15.88 1.91
N ARG A 48 2.49 16.40 3.11
CA ARG A 48 3.21 16.13 4.35
C ARG A 48 3.14 14.66 4.78
N VAL A 49 2.07 13.96 4.41
CA VAL A 49 1.88 12.53 4.67
C VAL A 49 1.45 11.85 3.39
N ILE A 50 2.14 10.79 3.04
CA ILE A 50 1.85 9.97 1.86
C ILE A 50 1.69 8.54 2.32
N ILE A 51 0.55 7.94 1.96
CA ILE A 51 0.27 6.53 2.23
C ILE A 51 0.41 5.75 0.93
N VAL A 52 1.34 4.80 0.94
CA VAL A 52 1.56 3.88 -0.18
C VAL A 52 0.99 2.51 0.21
N GLU A 53 0.12 1.95 -0.61
CA GLU A 53 -0.43 0.62 -0.37
C GLU A 53 -0.08 -0.35 -1.50
N GLY A 54 0.10 -1.61 -1.16
CA GLY A 54 0.28 -2.69 -2.13
C GLY A 54 0.83 -3.95 -1.48
N ILE A 55 0.44 -5.10 -2.01
CA ILE A 55 0.83 -6.40 -1.43
C ILE A 55 2.31 -6.75 -1.62
N LEU A 56 3.00 -6.09 -2.55
CA LEU A 56 4.41 -6.33 -2.88
C LEU A 56 5.31 -5.13 -2.62
N ILE A 57 4.82 -4.08 -1.95
CA ILE A 57 5.60 -2.85 -1.72
C ILE A 57 6.86 -3.09 -0.89
N PHE A 58 6.86 -4.12 -0.05
CA PHE A 58 8.02 -4.48 0.77
C PHE A 58 9.03 -5.38 0.04
N GLU A 59 8.74 -5.89 -1.14
CA GLU A 59 9.70 -6.67 -1.93
C GLU A 59 10.77 -5.76 -2.57
N ASN A 60 10.44 -4.53 -2.90
CA ASN A 60 11.39 -3.58 -3.46
C ASN A 60 12.16 -2.86 -2.35
N GLU A 61 13.48 -3.11 -2.29
CA GLU A 61 14.36 -2.54 -1.28
C GLU A 61 14.47 -1.01 -1.38
N GLN A 62 14.56 -0.48 -2.60
CA GLN A 62 14.63 0.97 -2.80
C GLN A 62 13.37 1.65 -2.27
N LEU A 63 12.20 1.05 -2.54
CA LEU A 63 10.94 1.56 -2.03
C LEU A 63 10.85 1.46 -0.50
N ARG A 64 11.28 0.33 0.09
CA ARG A 64 11.34 0.19 1.57
C ARG A 64 12.18 1.28 2.23
N ASN A 65 13.29 1.66 1.61
CA ASN A 65 14.21 2.67 2.15
C ASN A 65 13.66 4.11 2.07
N LEU A 66 12.59 4.32 1.30
CA LEU A 66 11.87 5.59 1.24
C LEU A 66 10.76 5.71 2.30
N MET A 67 10.40 4.62 2.96
CA MET A 67 9.29 4.59 3.93
C MET A 67 9.80 4.87 5.34
N ASP A 68 9.22 5.86 6.01
CA ASP A 68 9.49 6.16 7.42
C ASP A 68 8.80 5.14 8.34
N ILE A 69 7.57 4.75 8.01
CA ILE A 69 6.78 3.77 8.75
C ILE A 69 6.30 2.68 7.80
N ARG A 70 6.58 1.43 8.14
CA ARG A 70 6.18 0.25 7.38
C ARG A 70 5.20 -0.57 8.20
N ILE A 71 3.98 -0.69 7.68
CA ILE A 71 2.87 -1.39 8.34
C ILE A 71 2.50 -2.61 7.52
N PHE A 72 2.52 -3.77 8.15
CA PHE A 72 2.00 -5.01 7.57
C PHE A 72 0.63 -5.30 8.16
N VAL A 73 -0.36 -5.44 7.29
CA VAL A 73 -1.72 -5.79 7.69
C VAL A 73 -1.87 -7.30 7.64
N ASP A 74 -1.91 -7.91 8.81
CA ASP A 74 -2.03 -9.36 8.96
C ASP A 74 -3.49 -9.78 9.09
N THR A 75 -3.93 -10.65 8.19
CA THR A 75 -5.29 -11.18 8.17
C THR A 75 -5.23 -12.63 7.78
N ASP A 76 -5.96 -13.49 8.48
CA ASP A 76 -5.98 -14.93 8.25
C ASP A 76 -6.35 -15.27 6.79
N ALA A 77 -5.76 -16.35 6.29
CA ALA A 77 -5.88 -16.74 4.88
C ALA A 77 -7.32 -17.04 4.45
N ASP A 78 -8.09 -17.66 5.33
CA ASP A 78 -9.51 -17.97 5.13
C ASP A 78 -10.37 -16.70 5.05
N VAL A 79 -10.11 -15.73 5.94
CA VAL A 79 -10.79 -14.42 5.92
C VAL A 79 -10.47 -13.67 4.64
N ARG A 80 -9.20 -13.69 4.20
CA ARG A 80 -8.78 -13.07 2.93
C ARG A 80 -9.46 -13.73 1.73
N LEU A 81 -9.54 -15.07 1.73
CA LEU A 81 -10.22 -15.83 0.67
C LEU A 81 -11.71 -15.51 0.63
N CYS A 82 -12.40 -15.53 1.77
CA CYS A 82 -13.82 -15.19 1.85
C CYS A 82 -14.12 -13.77 1.33
N ARG A 83 -13.30 -12.78 1.71
CA ARG A 83 -13.43 -11.40 1.22
C ARG A 83 -13.20 -11.33 -0.30
N ARG A 84 -12.23 -12.08 -0.82
CA ARG A 84 -11.93 -12.15 -2.25
C ARG A 84 -13.10 -12.75 -3.03
N ILE A 85 -13.61 -13.90 -2.61
CA ILE A 85 -14.77 -14.55 -3.25
C ILE A 85 -15.94 -13.57 -3.30
N LYS A 86 -16.32 -12.99 -2.16
CA LYS A 86 -17.44 -12.05 -2.08
C LYS A 86 -17.27 -10.86 -3.03
N ARG A 87 -16.07 -10.30 -3.12
CA ARG A 87 -15.78 -9.17 -4.02
C ARG A 87 -15.82 -9.60 -5.49
N ASP A 88 -15.12 -10.68 -5.84
CA ASP A 88 -14.88 -11.04 -7.23
C ASP A 88 -16.13 -11.64 -7.87
N VAL A 89 -16.95 -12.38 -7.12
CA VAL A 89 -18.24 -12.89 -7.59
C VAL A 89 -19.28 -11.76 -7.69
N ASN A 90 -19.49 -10.98 -6.61
CA ASN A 90 -20.60 -10.03 -6.56
C ASN A 90 -20.32 -8.73 -7.34
N LYS A 91 -19.05 -8.28 -7.40
CA LYS A 91 -18.70 -6.98 -7.99
C LYS A 91 -17.99 -7.08 -9.33
N ARG A 92 -17.40 -8.22 -9.67
CA ARG A 92 -16.58 -8.41 -10.87
C ARG A 92 -17.14 -9.47 -11.82
N GLY A 93 -18.30 -10.08 -11.48
CA GLY A 93 -18.99 -11.05 -12.32
C GLY A 93 -18.20 -12.35 -12.57
N ARG A 94 -17.24 -12.70 -11.71
CA ARG A 94 -16.46 -13.94 -11.85
C ARG A 94 -17.23 -15.12 -11.30
N THR A 95 -16.97 -16.32 -11.83
CA THR A 95 -17.50 -17.55 -11.25
C THR A 95 -16.71 -17.95 -10.00
N LEU A 96 -17.37 -18.63 -9.07
CA LEU A 96 -16.74 -19.12 -7.84
C LEU A 96 -15.57 -20.07 -8.14
N GLU A 97 -15.77 -20.97 -9.10
CA GLU A 97 -14.77 -21.94 -9.53
C GLU A 97 -13.51 -21.23 -10.05
N SER A 98 -13.68 -20.23 -10.91
CA SER A 98 -12.55 -19.44 -11.45
C SER A 98 -11.77 -18.69 -10.36
N VAL A 99 -12.45 -18.21 -9.32
CA VAL A 99 -11.80 -17.51 -8.19
C VAL A 99 -11.01 -18.49 -7.34
N ILE A 100 -11.58 -19.67 -7.04
CA ILE A 100 -10.93 -20.73 -6.25
C ILE A 100 -9.73 -21.30 -6.99
N GLU A 101 -9.87 -21.64 -8.25
CA GLU A 101 -8.78 -22.16 -9.07
C GLU A 101 -7.59 -21.18 -9.12
N GLN A 102 -7.85 -19.90 -9.40
CA GLN A 102 -6.81 -18.89 -9.40
C GLN A 102 -6.18 -18.71 -8.01
N TYR A 103 -6.98 -18.81 -6.95
CA TYR A 103 -6.44 -18.71 -5.59
C TYR A 103 -5.46 -19.84 -5.29
N GLN A 104 -5.80 -21.07 -5.62
CA GLN A 104 -4.97 -22.25 -5.36
C GLN A 104 -3.72 -22.30 -6.24
N THR A 105 -3.85 -21.97 -7.52
CA THR A 105 -2.77 -22.10 -8.50
C THR A 105 -1.80 -20.93 -8.49
N THR A 106 -2.26 -19.74 -8.10
CA THR A 106 -1.45 -18.52 -8.22
C THR A 106 -1.39 -17.71 -6.94
N VAL A 107 -2.55 -17.34 -6.38
CA VAL A 107 -2.57 -16.32 -5.32
C VAL A 107 -1.95 -16.82 -4.03
N LYS A 108 -2.32 -18.02 -3.59
CA LYS A 108 -1.80 -18.62 -2.35
C LYS A 108 -0.29 -18.89 -2.45
N PRO A 109 0.23 -19.58 -3.48
CA PRO A 109 1.68 -19.79 -3.62
C PRO A 109 2.48 -18.49 -3.70
N MET A 110 1.97 -17.47 -4.40
CA MET A 110 2.65 -16.19 -4.51
C MET A 110 2.60 -15.40 -3.21
N HIS A 111 1.52 -15.49 -2.45
CA HIS A 111 1.44 -14.89 -1.11
C HIS A 111 2.48 -15.51 -0.18
N GLU A 112 2.55 -16.84 -0.12
CA GLU A 112 3.50 -17.57 0.72
C GLU A 112 4.96 -17.30 0.32
N LYS A 113 5.22 -17.09 -0.96
CA LYS A 113 6.57 -16.85 -1.48
C LYS A 113 7.06 -15.42 -1.29
N TYR A 114 6.20 -14.43 -1.46
CA TYR A 114 6.61 -13.03 -1.52
C TYR A 114 5.99 -12.17 -0.41
N VAL A 115 4.69 -12.32 -0.16
CA VAL A 115 3.98 -11.41 0.75
C VAL A 115 4.27 -11.75 2.20
N GLU A 116 4.08 -13.02 2.59
CA GLU A 116 4.28 -13.46 3.97
C GLU A 116 5.72 -13.23 4.46
N PRO A 117 6.77 -13.58 3.70
CA PRO A 117 8.15 -13.30 4.11
C PRO A 117 8.47 -11.81 4.22
N SER A 118 7.75 -10.94 3.52
CA SER A 118 7.96 -9.49 3.56
C SER A 118 7.55 -8.85 4.88
N LYS A 119 6.75 -9.54 5.69
CA LYS A 119 6.33 -9.16 7.04
C LYS A 119 7.53 -8.80 7.95
N LYS A 120 8.67 -9.44 7.77
CA LYS A 120 9.92 -9.15 8.50
C LYS A 120 10.44 -7.72 8.32
N TYR A 121 10.02 -7.04 7.27
CA TYR A 121 10.43 -5.66 6.99
C TYR A 121 9.50 -4.62 7.62
N ALA A 122 8.37 -5.04 8.20
CA ALA A 122 7.44 -4.14 8.84
C ALA A 122 7.95 -3.62 10.18
N ASN A 123 7.66 -2.36 10.49
CA ASN A 123 7.86 -1.79 11.82
C ASN A 123 6.68 -2.14 12.74
N ILE A 124 5.49 -2.27 12.16
CA ILE A 124 4.23 -2.55 12.87
C ILE A 124 3.48 -3.65 12.11
N VAL A 125 2.98 -4.65 12.84
CA VAL A 125 2.07 -5.66 12.31
C VAL A 125 0.70 -5.43 12.93
N VAL A 126 -0.31 -5.19 12.08
CA VAL A 126 -1.69 -4.94 12.51
C VAL A 126 -2.54 -6.18 12.23
N PRO A 127 -2.94 -6.93 13.26
CA PRO A 127 -3.83 -8.07 13.10
C PRO A 127 -5.25 -7.60 12.74
N GLU A 128 -6.01 -8.44 12.07
CA GLU A 128 -7.40 -8.22 11.64
C GLU A 128 -7.63 -7.01 10.69
N GLY A 129 -6.58 -6.33 10.30
CA GLY A 129 -6.65 -5.21 9.37
C GLY A 129 -7.48 -4.03 9.88
N GLY A 130 -8.30 -3.46 9.02
CA GLY A 130 -9.12 -2.29 9.33
C GLY A 130 -10.23 -2.50 10.38
N LYS A 131 -10.37 -3.70 10.95
CA LYS A 131 -11.25 -3.97 12.08
C LYS A 131 -10.58 -3.72 13.43
N ASN A 132 -9.26 -3.65 13.46
CA ASN A 132 -8.51 -3.34 14.68
C ASN A 132 -8.51 -1.82 14.92
N LEU A 133 -9.58 -1.35 15.57
CA LEU A 133 -9.78 0.08 15.83
C LEU A 133 -8.71 0.66 16.75
N VAL A 134 -8.18 -0.14 17.67
CA VAL A 134 -7.11 0.29 18.59
C VAL A 134 -5.84 0.59 17.82
N ALA A 135 -5.43 -0.31 16.93
CA ALA A 135 -4.25 -0.10 16.09
C ALA A 135 -4.43 1.09 15.14
N LEU A 136 -5.63 1.26 14.57
CA LEU A 136 -5.93 2.41 13.72
C LEU A 136 -5.84 3.72 14.47
N ASP A 137 -6.39 3.79 15.70
CA ASP A 137 -6.33 5.00 16.54
C ASP A 137 -4.88 5.36 16.88
N MET A 138 -4.06 4.39 17.24
CA MET A 138 -2.63 4.60 17.49
C MET A 138 -1.89 5.15 16.28
N ILE A 139 -2.15 4.60 15.08
CA ILE A 139 -1.53 5.04 13.82
C ILE A 139 -1.98 6.47 13.49
N MET A 140 -3.28 6.74 13.58
CA MET A 140 -3.84 8.06 13.33
C MET A 140 -3.30 9.10 14.32
N GLY A 141 -3.20 8.74 15.61
CA GLY A 141 -2.61 9.60 16.62
C GLY A 141 -1.14 9.94 16.36
N GLN A 142 -0.37 8.99 15.80
CA GLN A 142 1.02 9.24 15.40
C GLN A 142 1.10 10.19 14.20
N ILE A 143 0.27 9.97 13.17
CA ILE A 143 0.18 10.87 12.01
C ILE A 143 -0.20 12.28 12.46
N GLN A 144 -1.21 12.41 13.31
CA GLN A 144 -1.67 13.70 13.81
C GLN A 144 -0.59 14.45 14.61
N ARG A 145 0.17 13.73 15.43
CA ARG A 145 1.31 14.34 16.15
C ARG A 145 2.37 14.86 15.19
N HIS A 146 2.70 14.09 14.15
CA HIS A 146 3.66 14.53 13.15
C HIS A 146 3.19 15.80 12.43
N LEU A 147 1.93 15.85 12.03
CA LEU A 147 1.34 17.03 11.40
C LEU A 147 1.37 18.27 12.31
N ASN A 148 1.05 18.12 13.60
CA ASN A 148 0.98 19.23 14.56
C ASN A 148 2.37 19.73 15.00
N CYS A 149 3.37 18.85 15.15
CA CYS A 149 4.72 19.26 15.56
C CYS A 149 5.37 20.22 14.57
N GLU A 150 5.13 20.05 13.28
CA GLU A 150 5.68 20.94 12.26
C GLU A 150 4.99 22.31 12.20
N GLU A 151 3.69 22.38 12.53
CA GLU A 151 3.00 23.66 12.64
C GLU A 151 3.59 24.57 13.73
N ILE A 152 4.01 23.97 14.85
CA ILE A 152 4.65 24.69 15.94
C ILE A 152 6.05 25.17 15.53
N ALA A 153 6.81 24.35 14.81
CA ALA A 153 8.14 24.71 14.33
C ALA A 153 8.14 25.79 13.24
N CYS A 154 7.10 25.89 12.43
CA CYS A 154 6.91 26.96 11.45
C CYS A 154 6.57 28.32 12.12
N ASN A 155 5.72 28.28 13.15
CA ASN A 155 5.29 29.49 13.87
C ASN A 155 6.37 30.07 14.80
N THR A 156 7.42 29.32 15.13
CA THR A 156 8.52 29.80 15.99
C THR A 156 9.66 30.48 15.17
N LYS A 157 9.60 30.44 13.84
CA LYS A 157 10.59 31.08 12.93
C LYS A 157 10.08 32.36 12.27
N ALA A 158 8.89 32.82 12.61
CA ALA A 158 8.31 34.09 12.21
C ALA A 158 8.42 35.11 13.34
#